data_6f9903b90e1860f14ac54df775d3e260
#
_entry.id   6f9903b90e1860f14ac54df775d3e260
#
_cell.length_a   1.000
_cell.length_b   1.000
_cell.length_c   1.000
_cell.angle_alpha   90.00
_cell.angle_beta   90.00
_cell.angle_gamma   90.00
#
_symmetry.space_group_name_H-M   'P 1'
#
loop_
_entity.id
_entity.type
_entity.pdbx_description
1 polymer ?
#
loop_
_entity_poly.entity_id
_entity_poly.type
_entity_poly.pdbx_seq_one_letter_code
_entity_poly.pdbx_strand_id
1 'polypeptide(L)'
;VRVSARVGDTTVRHVLQCHPDTPFARQHLHFPNGKSEAWYIVKTREINGSTPYLYAGFKKGVTKEKWVELFNKQDIEGMLACMHKIPVHEGGVYFVEAGTPHCMGPGNVFCEIHEPCDYTFRVEKNYLPNRIFSDFEMNYGLGNEKMLDAFHYDTYTYDEMVEKCVLKDSTLFETPNVQAKIVVSYEQAKRFKVEKYTFNEAVKIPDFDGHRIAITIKGKCDFTANGYTATAEQGRGVFLPYGAKGLTLTPSGESENIVLICYPPKPELNPKDYFKDPIQIGVLVNDLEQYLEKLESVFGIGPFRIAEYPPKGTSPFREYRGKNGNFIAKFCFYHLGNIELELIQPISGDNIWQEHIDKHGQGIHHIKFLVPDHKPIEEYLNENGYHIIQQGEGVGPNAGKIWAFYDTYDDIGFDVELMNELKKVD
;
A
#
# COMPACT_ATOMS: atom_id res chain seq x y z
N VAL A 1 -12.45 -7.94 7.72
CA VAL A 1 -11.11 -7.80 8.34
C VAL A 1 -10.08 -8.01 7.25
N ARG A 2 -9.10 -7.09 7.12
CA ARG A 2 -8.08 -7.15 6.06
C ARG A 2 -6.67 -7.43 6.60
N VAL A 3 -6.52 -7.65 7.90
CA VAL A 3 -5.28 -8.06 8.56
C VAL A 3 -5.64 -8.99 9.72
N SER A 4 -4.83 -10.01 9.95
CA SER A 4 -4.96 -10.92 11.08
C SER A 4 -3.71 -10.85 11.95
N ALA A 5 -3.89 -11.08 13.25
CA ALA A 5 -2.77 -11.13 14.18
C ALA A 5 -3.05 -12.19 15.26
N ARG A 6 -2.03 -12.95 15.62
CA ARG A 6 -2.10 -13.99 16.65
C ARG A 6 -0.79 -14.13 17.42
N VAL A 7 -0.86 -14.63 18.63
CA VAL A 7 0.31 -14.96 19.45
C VAL A 7 0.51 -16.47 19.43
N GLY A 8 1.73 -16.90 19.19
CA GLY A 8 2.11 -18.30 19.13
C GLY A 8 3.33 -18.61 19.99
N ASP A 9 3.48 -19.90 20.34
CA ASP A 9 4.65 -20.46 21.05
C ASP A 9 5.02 -21.81 20.43
N THR A 10 6.25 -21.95 19.97
CA THR A 10 6.74 -23.19 19.35
C THR A 10 7.53 -24.04 20.34
N THR A 11 7.02 -25.20 20.70
CA THR A 11 7.76 -26.23 21.44
C THR A 11 8.43 -27.25 20.52
N VAL A 12 7.95 -27.34 19.28
CA VAL A 12 8.50 -28.16 18.19
C VAL A 12 8.60 -27.30 16.93
N ARG A 13 9.40 -27.73 15.95
CA ARG A 13 9.43 -27.07 14.63
C ARG A 13 8.04 -27.11 14.00
N HIS A 14 7.60 -26.00 13.38
CA HIS A 14 6.40 -26.02 12.54
C HIS A 14 6.57 -26.99 11.38
N VAL A 15 5.46 -27.53 10.88
CA VAL A 15 5.45 -28.30 9.64
C VAL A 15 6.05 -27.47 8.49
N LEU A 16 6.82 -28.13 7.63
CA LEU A 16 7.35 -27.48 6.43
C LEU A 16 6.18 -27.16 5.48
N GLN A 17 6.07 -25.89 5.14
CA GLN A 17 4.88 -25.35 4.49
C GLN A 17 5.18 -24.20 3.53
N CYS A 18 4.16 -23.85 2.77
CA CYS A 18 4.09 -22.65 1.95
C CYS A 18 2.66 -22.08 1.99
N HIS A 19 2.52 -20.79 1.78
CA HIS A 19 1.23 -20.15 1.60
C HIS A 19 1.04 -19.71 0.15
N PRO A 20 -0.19 -19.81 -0.41
CA PRO A 20 -0.45 -19.33 -1.75
C PRO A 20 -0.29 -17.80 -1.84
N ASP A 21 0.18 -17.30 -2.97
CA ASP A 21 0.05 -15.90 -3.31
C ASP A 21 -1.39 -15.53 -3.73
N THR A 22 -1.67 -14.25 -3.90
CA THR A 22 -3.03 -13.79 -4.27
C THR A 22 -3.48 -14.29 -5.64
N PRO A 23 -2.66 -14.28 -6.71
CA PRO A 23 -3.03 -14.89 -7.99
C PRO A 23 -3.41 -16.34 -7.88
N PHE A 24 -2.59 -17.16 -7.22
CA PHE A 24 -2.87 -18.59 -7.01
C PHE A 24 -4.14 -18.80 -6.19
N ALA A 25 -4.32 -18.06 -5.09
CA ALA A 25 -5.49 -18.18 -4.23
C ALA A 25 -6.79 -17.85 -4.99
N ARG A 26 -6.78 -16.79 -5.80
CA ARG A 26 -7.95 -16.42 -6.63
C ARG A 26 -8.28 -17.46 -7.67
N GLN A 27 -7.26 -17.94 -8.39
CA GLN A 27 -7.44 -18.86 -9.50
C GLN A 27 -7.85 -20.28 -9.06
N HIS A 28 -7.27 -20.80 -7.99
CA HIS A 28 -7.36 -22.21 -7.63
C HIS A 28 -8.14 -22.49 -6.34
N LEU A 29 -8.25 -21.52 -5.45
CA LEU A 29 -8.93 -21.67 -4.17
C LEU A 29 -10.20 -20.82 -4.09
N HIS A 30 -10.49 -19.99 -5.11
CA HIS A 30 -11.59 -19.02 -5.14
C HIS A 30 -11.60 -18.12 -3.90
N PHE A 31 -10.40 -17.74 -3.45
CA PHE A 31 -10.21 -16.93 -2.26
C PHE A 31 -9.53 -15.59 -2.61
N PRO A 32 -9.95 -14.45 -2.02
CA PRO A 32 -9.54 -13.13 -2.50
C PRO A 32 -8.08 -12.78 -2.23
N ASN A 33 -7.45 -13.41 -1.23
CA ASN A 33 -6.11 -13.05 -0.77
C ASN A 33 -5.19 -14.27 -0.69
N GLY A 34 -3.90 -14.04 -0.90
CA GLY A 34 -2.82 -14.93 -0.48
C GLY A 34 -2.49 -14.78 0.99
N LYS A 35 -1.33 -15.30 1.43
CA LYS A 35 -0.85 -15.13 2.79
C LYS A 35 0.65 -14.84 2.82
N SER A 36 0.98 -13.56 2.84
CA SER A 36 2.28 -13.10 3.35
C SER A 36 2.15 -12.86 4.85
N GLU A 37 3.20 -13.12 5.59
CA GLU A 37 3.19 -13.04 7.06
C GLU A 37 4.49 -12.47 7.61
N ALA A 38 4.39 -11.83 8.78
CA ALA A 38 5.52 -11.35 9.53
C ALA A 38 5.42 -11.82 10.99
N TRP A 39 6.54 -12.18 11.58
CA TRP A 39 6.63 -12.57 12.99
C TRP A 39 7.48 -11.56 13.76
N TYR A 40 6.86 -10.88 14.73
CA TYR A 40 7.59 -10.17 15.77
C TYR A 40 7.92 -11.16 16.89
N ILE A 41 9.20 -11.36 17.18
CA ILE A 41 9.64 -12.31 18.20
C ILE A 41 9.56 -11.65 19.58
N VAL A 42 8.68 -12.18 20.40
CA VAL A 42 8.43 -11.69 21.76
C VAL A 42 9.47 -12.21 22.74
N LYS A 43 9.78 -13.50 22.62
CA LYS A 43 10.76 -14.18 23.49
C LYS A 43 11.36 -15.40 22.78
N THR A 44 12.58 -15.72 23.15
CA THR A 44 13.25 -16.94 22.68
C THR A 44 13.72 -17.80 23.84
N ARG A 45 13.80 -19.11 23.64
CA ARG A 45 14.39 -20.06 24.57
C ARG A 45 14.99 -21.25 23.82
N GLU A 46 16.03 -21.81 24.36
CA GLU A 46 16.61 -23.07 23.87
C GLU A 46 15.69 -24.25 24.24
N ILE A 47 15.47 -25.15 23.29
CA ILE A 47 14.71 -26.38 23.49
C ILE A 47 15.55 -27.57 23.02
N ASN A 48 15.89 -28.50 23.91
CA ASN A 48 16.69 -29.70 23.65
C ASN A 48 18.01 -29.41 22.90
N GLY A 49 18.74 -28.36 23.32
CA GLY A 49 19.99 -27.95 22.70
C GLY A 49 19.84 -27.22 21.34
N SER A 50 18.61 -26.96 20.89
CA SER A 50 18.35 -26.21 19.68
C SER A 50 18.09 -24.74 20.00
N THR A 51 18.94 -23.85 19.48
CA THR A 51 18.68 -22.41 19.48
C THR A 51 17.57 -22.06 18.48
N PRO A 52 16.76 -21.05 18.77
CA PRO A 52 15.67 -20.61 17.88
C PRO A 52 16.13 -20.28 16.46
N TYR A 53 15.37 -20.70 15.48
CA TYR A 53 15.66 -20.47 14.06
C TYR A 53 14.38 -20.42 13.22
N LEU A 54 14.54 -19.95 11.99
CA LEU A 54 13.57 -20.00 10.92
C LEU A 54 14.22 -20.66 9.70
N TYR A 55 13.52 -21.59 9.04
CA TYR A 55 13.84 -21.96 7.68
C TYR A 55 13.00 -21.13 6.71
N ALA A 56 13.64 -20.48 5.72
CA ALA A 56 12.95 -19.72 4.70
C ALA A 56 13.70 -19.73 3.36
N GLY A 57 12.95 -19.81 2.26
CA GLY A 57 13.43 -19.67 0.89
C GLY A 57 14.40 -20.72 0.41
N PHE A 58 14.49 -20.88 -0.90
CA PHE A 58 15.39 -21.87 -1.53
C PHE A 58 16.81 -21.33 -1.69
N LYS A 59 17.80 -22.20 -1.42
CA LYS A 59 19.21 -21.97 -1.70
C LYS A 59 19.49 -21.99 -3.21
N LYS A 60 20.55 -21.29 -3.64
CA LYS A 60 21.02 -21.33 -5.03
C LYS A 60 21.19 -22.76 -5.53
N GLY A 61 20.69 -23.01 -6.75
CA GLY A 61 20.76 -24.31 -7.44
C GLY A 61 19.64 -25.29 -7.08
N VAL A 62 18.69 -24.94 -6.21
CA VAL A 62 17.48 -25.73 -6.00
C VAL A 62 16.51 -25.49 -7.16
N THR A 63 16.05 -26.59 -7.78
CA THR A 63 15.05 -26.53 -8.88
C THR A 63 13.74 -27.13 -8.41
N LYS A 64 12.67 -26.84 -9.16
CA LYS A 64 11.35 -27.43 -8.91
C LYS A 64 11.40 -28.94 -8.96
N GLU A 65 12.09 -29.52 -9.95
CA GLU A 65 12.22 -30.97 -10.12
C GLU A 65 12.87 -31.61 -8.90
N LYS A 66 13.94 -30.99 -8.38
CA LYS A 66 14.60 -31.45 -7.15
C LYS A 66 13.67 -31.41 -5.95
N TRP A 67 12.92 -30.31 -5.79
CA TRP A 67 11.96 -30.16 -4.69
C TRP A 67 10.84 -31.21 -4.79
N VAL A 68 10.26 -31.42 -5.98
CA VAL A 68 9.25 -32.44 -6.25
C VAL A 68 9.77 -33.86 -5.99
N GLU A 69 11.02 -34.17 -6.37
CA GLU A 69 11.66 -35.44 -6.07
C GLU A 69 11.74 -35.73 -4.56
N LEU A 70 12.21 -34.73 -3.79
CA LEU A 70 12.34 -34.83 -2.33
C LEU A 70 10.96 -34.96 -1.66
N PHE A 71 9.98 -34.18 -2.12
CA PHE A 71 8.60 -34.27 -1.66
C PHE A 71 8.00 -35.66 -1.89
N ASN A 72 8.14 -36.20 -3.08
CA ASN A 72 7.59 -37.53 -3.42
C ASN A 72 8.23 -38.66 -2.58
N LYS A 73 9.50 -38.51 -2.22
CA LYS A 73 10.21 -39.42 -1.30
C LYS A 73 9.91 -39.15 0.17
N GLN A 74 9.26 -38.03 0.49
CA GLN A 74 9.12 -37.52 1.86
C GLN A 74 10.49 -37.41 2.57
N ASP A 75 11.52 -37.01 1.84
CA ASP A 75 12.84 -36.73 2.36
C ASP A 75 12.87 -35.33 2.99
N ILE A 76 12.40 -35.25 4.23
CA ILE A 76 12.25 -33.99 4.96
C ILE A 76 13.60 -33.32 5.22
N GLU A 77 14.62 -34.10 5.58
CA GLU A 77 15.98 -33.57 5.81
C GLU A 77 16.57 -33.01 4.52
N GLY A 78 16.36 -33.70 3.38
CA GLY A 78 16.73 -33.21 2.07
C GLY A 78 15.99 -31.91 1.69
N MET A 79 14.70 -31.81 2.00
CA MET A 79 13.94 -30.56 1.78
C MET A 79 14.44 -29.43 2.66
N LEU A 80 14.70 -29.65 3.96
CA LEU A 80 15.27 -28.65 4.87
C LEU A 80 16.70 -28.24 4.42
N ALA A 81 17.49 -29.17 3.89
CA ALA A 81 18.81 -28.86 3.34
C ALA A 81 18.77 -27.92 2.12
N CYS A 82 17.64 -27.90 1.37
CA CYS A 82 17.39 -26.96 0.27
C CYS A 82 17.09 -25.54 0.71
N MET A 83 16.88 -25.30 2.01
CA MET A 83 16.42 -24.01 2.54
C MET A 83 17.48 -23.34 3.40
N HIS A 84 17.35 -22.01 3.57
CA HIS A 84 18.19 -21.24 4.46
C HIS A 84 17.71 -21.37 5.90
N LYS A 85 18.64 -21.66 6.82
CA LYS A 85 18.40 -21.66 8.27
C LYS A 85 18.88 -20.34 8.85
N ILE A 86 17.94 -19.49 9.27
CA ILE A 86 18.17 -18.13 9.74
C ILE A 86 18.02 -18.12 11.26
N PRO A 87 19.02 -17.68 12.04
CA PRO A 87 18.88 -17.50 13.48
C PRO A 87 17.78 -16.51 13.83
N VAL A 88 17.04 -16.79 14.90
CA VAL A 88 15.98 -15.93 15.40
C VAL A 88 16.36 -15.37 16.77
N HIS A 89 16.10 -14.07 16.99
CA HIS A 89 16.38 -13.39 18.24
C HIS A 89 15.19 -12.57 18.72
N GLU A 90 15.10 -12.35 20.01
CA GLU A 90 14.08 -11.56 20.67
C GLU A 90 14.07 -10.11 20.16
N GLY A 91 12.89 -9.58 19.90
CA GLY A 91 12.70 -8.26 19.31
C GLY A 91 12.87 -8.19 17.80
N GLY A 92 13.38 -9.25 17.16
CA GLY A 92 13.52 -9.34 15.71
C GLY A 92 12.18 -9.46 14.99
N VAL A 93 12.14 -9.00 13.74
CA VAL A 93 10.97 -9.12 12.86
C VAL A 93 11.36 -9.87 11.61
N TYR A 94 10.62 -10.93 11.32
CA TYR A 94 10.88 -11.84 10.21
C TYR A 94 9.68 -11.87 9.27
N PHE A 95 9.90 -11.53 8.01
CA PHE A 95 8.87 -11.49 6.98
C PHE A 95 9.02 -12.67 6.01
N VAL A 96 7.91 -13.32 5.72
CA VAL A 96 7.82 -14.38 4.72
C VAL A 96 6.75 -14.02 3.71
N GLU A 97 7.19 -13.75 2.50
CA GLU A 97 6.31 -13.50 1.37
C GLU A 97 5.57 -14.79 0.96
N ALA A 98 4.31 -14.65 0.56
CA ALA A 98 3.54 -15.76 -0.02
C ALA A 98 4.34 -16.45 -1.13
N GLY A 99 4.19 -17.77 -1.28
CA GLY A 99 4.98 -18.57 -2.21
C GLY A 99 6.34 -19.05 -1.66
N THR A 100 6.83 -18.48 -0.56
CA THR A 100 8.11 -18.85 0.03
C THR A 100 7.98 -20.10 0.89
N PRO A 101 8.75 -21.19 0.66
CA PRO A 101 8.81 -22.33 1.56
C PRO A 101 9.40 -21.91 2.90
N HIS A 102 8.79 -22.34 4.02
CA HIS A 102 9.25 -21.93 5.34
C HIS A 102 8.79 -22.87 6.46
N CYS A 103 9.48 -22.81 7.60
CA CYS A 103 8.99 -23.32 8.88
C CYS A 103 9.73 -22.67 10.06
N MET A 104 9.00 -22.28 11.11
CA MET A 104 9.56 -21.78 12.36
C MET A 104 10.11 -22.92 13.18
N GLY A 105 11.32 -22.78 13.70
CA GLY A 105 11.95 -23.71 14.65
C GLY A 105 11.33 -23.66 16.05
N PRO A 106 11.71 -24.59 16.95
CA PRO A 106 11.24 -24.57 18.33
C PRO A 106 11.84 -23.40 19.12
N GLY A 107 11.20 -23.05 20.23
CA GLY A 107 11.69 -22.09 21.20
C GLY A 107 11.33 -20.62 20.93
N ASN A 108 10.42 -20.34 20.01
CA ASN A 108 9.98 -19.00 19.68
C ASN A 108 8.61 -18.69 20.28
N VAL A 109 8.51 -17.60 21.04
CA VAL A 109 7.23 -16.93 21.34
C VAL A 109 7.13 -15.72 20.44
N PHE A 110 6.09 -15.63 19.65
CA PHE A 110 5.98 -14.64 18.59
C PHE A 110 4.55 -14.08 18.45
N CYS A 111 4.46 -12.86 17.91
CA CYS A 111 3.25 -12.32 17.37
C CYS A 111 3.32 -12.43 15.84
N GLU A 112 2.42 -13.21 15.24
CA GLU A 112 2.29 -13.36 13.79
C GLU A 112 1.25 -12.37 13.29
N ILE A 113 1.61 -11.60 12.30
CA ILE A 113 0.74 -10.67 11.59
C ILE A 113 0.72 -11.11 10.13
N HIS A 114 -0.47 -11.28 9.55
CA HIS A 114 -0.59 -11.82 8.20
C HIS A 114 -1.83 -11.32 7.45
N GLU A 115 -1.83 -11.51 6.14
CA GLU A 115 -3.01 -11.35 5.31
C GLU A 115 -4.13 -12.30 5.80
N PRO A 116 -5.42 -11.92 5.70
CA PRO A 116 -6.53 -12.71 6.24
C PRO A 116 -6.81 -13.95 5.38
N CYS A 117 -5.88 -14.86 5.38
CA CYS A 117 -5.90 -16.13 4.66
C CYS A 117 -5.30 -17.22 5.58
N ASP A 118 -5.96 -18.38 5.66
CA ASP A 118 -5.50 -19.50 6.48
C ASP A 118 -5.05 -20.71 5.63
N TYR A 119 -5.03 -20.57 4.31
CA TYR A 119 -4.54 -21.63 3.44
C TYR A 119 -3.04 -21.87 3.67
N THR A 120 -2.71 -23.13 3.97
CA THR A 120 -1.35 -23.55 4.28
C THR A 120 -1.07 -24.86 3.56
N PHE A 121 -0.28 -24.83 2.51
CA PHE A 121 0.18 -26.03 1.81
C PHE A 121 1.31 -26.70 2.60
N ARG A 122 1.12 -27.97 2.97
CA ARG A 122 2.05 -28.74 3.78
C ARG A 122 2.74 -29.76 2.91
N VAL A 123 4.06 -29.81 2.98
CA VAL A 123 4.86 -30.76 2.19
C VAL A 123 5.43 -31.90 3.01
N GLU A 124 5.12 -31.93 4.29
CA GLU A 124 5.54 -32.96 5.25
C GLU A 124 4.29 -33.71 5.73
N LYS A 125 4.16 -35.00 5.28
CA LYS A 125 2.98 -35.82 5.59
C LYS A 125 3.02 -36.36 7.01
N ASN A 126 4.17 -36.91 7.42
CA ASN A 126 4.38 -37.46 8.75
C ASN A 126 5.12 -36.44 9.61
N TYR A 127 4.36 -35.51 10.20
CA TYR A 127 4.96 -34.36 10.89
C TYR A 127 5.48 -34.68 12.29
N LEU A 128 4.66 -35.35 13.09
CA LEU A 128 5.01 -35.81 14.46
C LEU A 128 4.59 -37.25 14.62
N PRO A 129 5.08 -37.98 15.64
CA PRO A 129 4.75 -39.41 15.83
C PRO A 129 3.24 -39.72 15.78
N ASN A 130 2.42 -38.76 16.25
CA ASN A 130 0.95 -38.92 16.28
C ASN A 130 0.23 -37.89 15.39
N ARG A 131 0.93 -37.24 14.48
CA ARG A 131 0.34 -36.25 13.56
C ARG A 131 0.71 -36.56 12.12
N ILE A 132 -0.21 -37.23 11.45
CA ILE A 132 -0.14 -37.51 10.01
C ILE A 132 -1.19 -36.67 9.33
N PHE A 133 -0.79 -35.88 8.32
CA PHE A 133 -1.72 -35.08 7.54
C PHE A 133 -2.38 -35.92 6.45
N SER A 134 -3.68 -35.81 6.29
CA SER A 134 -4.41 -36.29 5.11
C SER A 134 -4.03 -35.47 3.87
N ASP A 135 -4.25 -36.00 2.69
CA ASP A 135 -3.99 -35.28 1.44
C ASP A 135 -4.80 -33.96 1.38
N PHE A 136 -6.04 -33.97 1.90
CA PHE A 136 -6.84 -32.75 1.98
C PHE A 136 -6.23 -31.68 2.91
N GLU A 137 -5.69 -32.07 4.06
CA GLU A 137 -5.00 -31.14 4.97
C GLU A 137 -3.68 -30.62 4.38
N MET A 138 -3.07 -31.35 3.44
CA MET A 138 -1.85 -30.91 2.75
C MET A 138 -2.16 -29.95 1.60
N ASN A 139 -3.16 -30.26 0.75
CA ASN A 139 -3.35 -29.59 -0.55
C ASN A 139 -4.77 -29.11 -0.84
N TYR A 140 -5.69 -29.18 0.13
CA TYR A 140 -7.09 -28.74 0.02
C TYR A 140 -7.86 -29.35 -1.16
N GLY A 141 -7.48 -30.54 -1.59
CA GLY A 141 -8.11 -31.24 -2.71
C GLY A 141 -7.60 -30.83 -4.10
N LEU A 142 -6.63 -29.95 -4.20
CA LEU A 142 -6.03 -29.53 -5.47
C LEU A 142 -5.12 -30.61 -6.10
N GLY A 143 -4.71 -31.58 -5.28
CA GLY A 143 -3.66 -32.55 -5.65
C GLY A 143 -2.25 -31.98 -5.46
N ASN A 144 -1.27 -32.89 -5.34
CA ASN A 144 0.09 -32.52 -4.98
C ASN A 144 0.80 -31.72 -6.07
N GLU A 145 0.56 -32.03 -7.34
CA GLU A 145 1.16 -31.30 -8.47
C GLU A 145 0.77 -29.82 -8.42
N LYS A 146 -0.54 -29.53 -8.29
CA LYS A 146 -1.03 -28.16 -8.23
C LYS A 146 -0.60 -27.45 -6.94
N MET A 147 -0.58 -28.14 -5.81
CA MET A 147 -0.05 -27.60 -4.56
C MET A 147 1.40 -27.14 -4.71
N LEU A 148 2.23 -27.91 -5.41
CA LEU A 148 3.64 -27.57 -5.62
C LEU A 148 3.84 -26.40 -6.60
N ASP A 149 2.84 -26.07 -7.43
CA ASP A 149 2.83 -24.86 -8.26
C ASP A 149 2.67 -23.57 -7.43
N ALA A 150 2.18 -23.65 -6.19
CA ALA A 150 2.07 -22.49 -5.30
C ALA A 150 3.41 -22.02 -4.72
N PHE A 151 4.47 -22.80 -4.86
CA PHE A 151 5.81 -22.44 -4.42
C PHE A 151 6.49 -21.56 -5.46
N HIS A 152 7.12 -20.47 -5.00
CA HIS A 152 8.01 -19.67 -5.81
C HIS A 152 9.39 -20.29 -5.77
N TYR A 153 9.90 -20.71 -6.92
CA TYR A 153 11.20 -21.42 -7.06
C TYR A 153 12.38 -20.46 -7.27
N ASP A 154 12.22 -19.20 -6.88
CA ASP A 154 13.33 -18.25 -6.82
C ASP A 154 14.35 -18.72 -5.79
N THR A 155 15.62 -18.60 -6.13
CA THR A 155 16.72 -19.09 -5.31
C THR A 155 17.62 -17.96 -4.88
N TYR A 156 18.11 -18.01 -3.63
CA TYR A 156 18.86 -16.93 -3.00
C TYR A 156 20.17 -17.43 -2.45
N THR A 157 21.16 -16.55 -2.34
CA THR A 157 22.26 -16.70 -1.40
C THR A 157 21.75 -16.52 0.03
N TYR A 158 22.56 -16.87 1.03
CA TYR A 158 22.17 -16.67 2.43
C TYR A 158 21.91 -15.19 2.73
N ASP A 159 22.80 -14.31 2.30
CA ASP A 159 22.70 -12.86 2.55
C ASP A 159 21.47 -12.24 1.87
N GLU A 160 21.19 -12.60 0.60
CA GLU A 160 19.98 -12.17 -0.09
C GLU A 160 18.70 -12.61 0.64
N MET A 161 18.68 -13.85 1.18
CA MET A 161 17.52 -14.34 1.91
C MET A 161 17.37 -13.67 3.28
N VAL A 162 18.49 -13.42 3.98
CA VAL A 162 18.47 -12.66 5.23
C VAL A 162 17.97 -11.23 5.00
N GLU A 163 18.44 -10.54 3.95
CA GLU A 163 17.97 -9.19 3.60
C GLU A 163 16.47 -9.15 3.31
N LYS A 164 15.95 -10.16 2.61
CA LYS A 164 14.53 -10.31 2.30
C LYS A 164 13.67 -10.62 3.53
N CYS A 165 14.17 -11.46 4.42
CA CYS A 165 13.40 -12.03 5.52
C CYS A 165 13.52 -11.23 6.82
N VAL A 166 14.71 -10.73 7.17
CA VAL A 166 14.96 -10.03 8.44
C VAL A 166 14.73 -8.55 8.26
N LEU A 167 13.59 -8.06 8.72
CA LEU A 167 13.22 -6.67 8.54
C LEU A 167 13.99 -5.74 9.46
N LYS A 168 14.36 -4.58 8.93
CA LYS A 168 14.94 -3.47 9.69
C LYS A 168 13.82 -2.50 10.03
N ASP A 169 13.76 -2.09 11.29
CA ASP A 169 12.82 -1.06 11.74
C ASP A 169 13.26 0.35 11.33
N SER A 170 12.31 1.28 11.26
CA SER A 170 12.57 2.71 11.12
C SER A 170 11.87 3.49 12.22
N THR A 171 12.53 4.53 12.72
CA THR A 171 11.99 5.36 13.79
C THR A 171 10.91 6.29 13.24
N LEU A 172 9.71 6.28 13.84
CA LEU A 172 8.66 7.27 13.60
C LEU A 172 8.92 8.53 14.42
N PHE A 173 9.08 8.35 15.72
CA PHE A 173 9.49 9.39 16.66
C PHE A 173 10.03 8.78 17.95
N GLU A 174 10.78 9.57 18.72
CA GLU A 174 11.35 9.16 19.99
C GLU A 174 11.37 10.33 20.97
N THR A 175 11.00 10.05 22.22
CA THR A 175 11.13 10.92 23.39
C THR A 175 11.81 10.15 24.51
N PRO A 176 12.19 10.75 25.64
CA PRO A 176 12.76 10.00 26.77
C PRO A 176 11.88 8.85 27.28
N ASN A 177 10.56 8.93 27.10
CA ASN A 177 9.58 7.99 27.66
C ASN A 177 8.77 7.23 26.61
N VAL A 178 8.92 7.55 25.32
CA VAL A 178 8.17 6.91 24.23
C VAL A 178 9.09 6.71 23.03
N GLN A 179 9.12 5.48 22.51
CA GLN A 179 9.73 5.17 21.23
C GLN A 179 8.68 4.54 20.31
N ALA A 180 8.48 5.13 19.14
CA ALA A 180 7.60 4.60 18.09
C ALA A 180 8.41 4.23 16.85
N LYS A 181 8.23 3.00 16.36
CA LYS A 181 8.94 2.46 15.20
C LYS A 181 7.98 1.79 14.23
N ILE A 182 8.26 1.90 12.94
CA ILE A 182 7.69 1.02 11.92
C ILE A 182 8.55 -0.26 11.89
N VAL A 183 7.96 -1.39 12.22
CA VAL A 183 8.64 -2.70 12.23
C VAL A 183 8.30 -3.55 11.02
N VAL A 184 7.18 -3.25 10.34
CA VAL A 184 6.84 -3.73 9.00
C VAL A 184 6.23 -2.56 8.24
N SER A 185 6.84 -2.14 7.16
CA SER A 185 6.33 -1.07 6.31
C SER A 185 5.45 -1.61 5.17
N TYR A 186 4.66 -0.74 4.53
CA TYR A 186 3.88 -1.13 3.35
C TYR A 186 4.76 -1.42 2.13
N GLU A 187 5.97 -0.86 2.05
CA GLU A 187 6.94 -1.15 1.00
C GLU A 187 7.45 -2.60 1.12
N GLN A 188 7.62 -3.08 2.36
CA GLN A 188 8.08 -4.44 2.64
C GLN A 188 6.98 -5.48 2.47
N ALA A 189 5.82 -5.28 3.11
CA ALA A 189 4.74 -6.27 3.15
C ALA A 189 3.57 -5.99 2.21
N LYS A 190 3.48 -4.81 1.58
CA LYS A 190 2.42 -4.33 0.65
C LYS A 190 0.99 -4.41 1.21
N ARG A 191 0.65 -5.46 1.95
CA ARG A 191 -0.71 -5.80 2.39
C ARG A 191 -1.01 -5.51 3.86
N PHE A 192 -0.01 -5.12 4.66
CA PHE A 192 -0.18 -4.68 6.04
C PHE A 192 1.03 -3.87 6.51
N LYS A 193 0.82 -3.08 7.54
CA LYS A 193 1.89 -2.34 8.23
C LYS A 193 1.82 -2.67 9.72
N VAL A 194 2.97 -2.66 10.41
CA VAL A 194 3.04 -2.85 11.86
C VAL A 194 3.91 -1.75 12.46
N GLU A 195 3.34 -1.06 13.43
CA GLU A 195 4.05 -0.10 14.27
C GLU A 195 4.25 -0.69 15.67
N LYS A 196 5.42 -0.46 16.25
CA LYS A 196 5.75 -0.81 17.63
C LYS A 196 5.87 0.44 18.46
N TYR A 197 5.14 0.49 19.56
CA TYR A 197 5.23 1.52 20.56
C TYR A 197 5.81 0.94 21.85
N THR A 198 6.92 1.51 22.33
CA THR A 198 7.53 1.23 23.63
C THR A 198 7.39 2.47 24.48
N PHE A 199 6.71 2.40 25.62
CA PHE A 199 6.36 3.59 26.37
C PHE A 199 6.14 3.31 27.87
N ASN A 200 6.37 4.35 28.68
CA ASN A 200 6.06 4.38 30.12
C ASN A 200 5.24 5.63 30.51
N GLU A 201 4.83 6.44 29.52
CA GLU A 201 3.86 7.53 29.68
C GLU A 201 2.79 7.44 28.57
N ALA A 202 1.73 8.26 28.68
CA ALA A 202 0.65 8.24 27.70
C ALA A 202 1.14 8.69 26.33
N VAL A 203 0.77 7.93 25.27
CA VAL A 203 1.13 8.25 23.88
C VAL A 203 -0.12 8.31 23.01
N LYS A 204 -0.25 9.41 22.26
CA LYS A 204 -1.32 9.59 21.29
C LYS A 204 -0.92 8.96 19.95
N ILE A 205 -1.78 8.10 19.45
CA ILE A 205 -1.58 7.41 18.16
C ILE A 205 -2.27 8.21 17.06
N PRO A 206 -1.61 8.43 15.91
CA PRO A 206 -2.22 9.10 14.77
C PRO A 206 -3.53 8.44 14.36
N ASP A 207 -4.49 9.26 13.95
CA ASP A 207 -5.75 8.76 13.39
C ASP A 207 -5.51 7.99 12.11
N PHE A 208 -6.32 6.97 11.89
CA PHE A 208 -6.24 6.13 10.72
C PHE A 208 -7.64 5.87 10.16
N ASP A 209 -7.77 5.94 8.86
CA ASP A 209 -9.03 5.73 8.17
C ASP A 209 -9.24 4.25 7.84
N GLY A 210 -9.42 3.45 8.87
CA GLY A 210 -9.58 2.01 8.79
C GLY A 210 -9.60 1.37 10.17
N HIS A 211 -9.93 0.08 10.22
CA HIS A 211 -9.77 -0.69 11.46
C HIS A 211 -8.29 -1.03 11.70
N ARG A 212 -7.93 -1.27 12.95
CA ARG A 212 -6.59 -1.71 13.37
C ARG A 212 -6.72 -2.82 14.41
N ILE A 213 -5.66 -3.60 14.60
CA ILE A 213 -5.55 -4.56 15.69
C ILE A 213 -4.35 -4.13 16.52
N ALA A 214 -4.55 -3.91 17.81
CA ALA A 214 -3.47 -3.68 18.75
C ALA A 214 -3.21 -4.93 19.58
N ILE A 215 -1.94 -5.25 19.85
CA ILE A 215 -1.54 -6.39 20.70
C ILE A 215 -0.56 -5.90 21.75
N THR A 216 -0.88 -6.12 23.01
CA THR A 216 0.02 -5.83 24.11
C THR A 216 1.08 -6.94 24.22
N ILE A 217 2.31 -6.62 23.87
CA ILE A 217 3.45 -7.54 23.88
C ILE A 217 4.07 -7.62 25.28
N LYS A 218 4.08 -6.50 25.99
CA LYS A 218 4.62 -6.40 27.36
C LYS A 218 3.83 -5.38 28.16
N GLY A 219 3.61 -5.63 29.44
CA GLY A 219 2.96 -4.72 30.37
C GLY A 219 1.43 -4.80 30.35
N LYS A 220 0.79 -3.72 30.76
CA LYS A 220 -0.65 -3.53 30.79
C LYS A 220 -1.00 -2.11 30.35
N CYS A 221 -1.92 -1.98 29.43
CA CYS A 221 -2.20 -0.71 28.76
C CYS A 221 -3.70 -0.46 28.62
N ASP A 222 -4.11 0.78 28.84
CA ASP A 222 -5.43 1.29 28.53
C ASP A 222 -5.43 1.93 27.13
N PHE A 223 -6.40 1.52 26.33
CA PHE A 223 -6.67 2.00 24.98
C PHE A 223 -7.90 2.90 25.03
N THR A 224 -7.73 4.20 24.95
CA THR A 224 -8.84 5.17 25.00
C THR A 224 -9.05 5.80 23.62
N ALA A 225 -10.28 5.72 23.11
CA ALA A 225 -10.69 6.35 21.85
C ALA A 225 -12.17 6.74 21.91
N ASN A 226 -12.55 7.90 21.38
CA ASN A 226 -13.96 8.37 21.36
C ASN A 226 -14.64 8.33 22.75
N GLY A 227 -13.89 8.53 23.84
CA GLY A 227 -14.40 8.47 25.22
C GLY A 227 -14.60 7.06 25.79
N TYR A 228 -14.29 6.00 25.03
CA TYR A 228 -14.31 4.61 25.51
C TYR A 228 -12.90 4.14 25.85
N THR A 229 -12.80 3.32 26.90
CA THR A 229 -11.51 2.73 27.31
C THR A 229 -11.62 1.21 27.37
N ALA A 230 -10.64 0.53 26.79
CA ALA A 230 -10.44 -0.90 26.91
C ALA A 230 -9.05 -1.17 27.50
N THR A 231 -8.96 -2.07 28.47
CA THR A 231 -7.66 -2.45 29.07
C THR A 231 -7.19 -3.79 28.53
N ALA A 232 -5.94 -3.87 28.11
CA ALA A 232 -5.32 -5.13 27.72
C ALA A 232 -3.96 -5.33 28.41
N GLU A 233 -3.76 -6.53 28.91
CA GLU A 233 -2.49 -7.01 29.48
C GLU A 233 -1.71 -7.84 28.45
N GLN A 234 -0.50 -8.18 28.80
CA GLN A 234 0.40 -8.98 27.95
C GLN A 234 -0.29 -10.20 27.31
N GLY A 235 -0.12 -10.35 26.00
CA GLY A 235 -0.72 -11.42 25.20
C GLY A 235 -2.17 -11.16 24.76
N ARG A 236 -2.78 -10.03 25.16
CA ARG A 236 -4.15 -9.66 24.78
C ARG A 236 -4.14 -8.67 23.62
N GLY A 237 -5.16 -8.80 22.76
CA GLY A 237 -5.41 -7.90 21.65
C GLY A 237 -6.65 -7.03 21.86
N VAL A 238 -6.64 -5.85 21.26
CA VAL A 238 -7.79 -4.93 21.18
C VAL A 238 -8.08 -4.68 19.70
N PHE A 239 -9.33 -4.89 19.32
CA PHE A 239 -9.82 -4.49 18.01
C PHE A 239 -10.18 -3.00 18.04
N LEU A 240 -9.57 -2.21 17.16
CA LEU A 240 -9.82 -0.80 16.98
C LEU A 240 -10.68 -0.62 15.72
N PRO A 241 -11.99 -0.36 15.85
CA PRO A 241 -12.90 -0.31 14.71
C PRO A 241 -12.61 0.91 13.82
N TYR A 242 -13.17 0.90 12.62
CA TYR A 242 -13.25 2.07 11.77
C TYR A 242 -13.90 3.23 12.56
N GLY A 243 -13.30 4.41 12.50
CA GLY A 243 -13.78 5.57 13.25
C GLY A 243 -13.29 5.68 14.70
N ALA A 244 -12.44 4.77 15.19
CA ALA A 244 -11.73 4.96 16.45
C ALA A 244 -10.75 6.13 16.34
N LYS A 245 -11.18 7.32 16.74
CA LYS A 245 -10.42 8.58 16.65
C LYS A 245 -9.83 8.98 18.00
N GLY A 246 -8.71 9.73 17.96
CA GLY A 246 -8.02 10.23 19.15
C GLY A 246 -7.49 9.10 20.04
N LEU A 247 -7.06 7.96 19.45
CA LEU A 247 -6.54 6.85 20.21
C LEU A 247 -5.35 7.27 21.08
N THR A 248 -5.45 7.01 22.37
CA THR A 248 -4.37 7.20 23.33
C THR A 248 -4.08 5.88 24.03
N LEU A 249 -2.80 5.50 24.09
CA LEU A 249 -2.30 4.38 24.89
C LEU A 249 -1.80 4.94 26.22
N THR A 250 -2.27 4.41 27.32
CA THR A 250 -1.86 4.85 28.67
C THR A 250 -1.37 3.65 29.47
N PRO A 251 -0.15 3.68 30.03
CA PRO A 251 0.31 2.64 30.93
C PRO A 251 -0.67 2.49 32.11
N SER A 252 -1.06 1.27 32.43
CA SER A 252 -1.92 0.96 33.60
C SER A 252 -1.22 0.03 34.61
N GLY A 253 0.11 -0.05 34.54
CA GLY A 253 1.00 -0.81 35.44
C GLY A 253 2.36 -0.10 35.60
N GLU A 254 3.22 -0.63 36.48
CA GLU A 254 4.53 -0.05 36.81
C GLU A 254 5.65 -0.42 35.82
N SER A 255 5.40 -1.31 34.86
CA SER A 255 6.39 -1.79 33.89
C SER A 255 6.33 -1.03 32.58
N GLU A 256 7.46 -1.04 31.84
CA GLU A 256 7.49 -0.63 30.45
C GLU A 256 6.44 -1.37 29.63
N ASN A 257 5.73 -0.65 28.78
CA ASN A 257 4.73 -1.21 27.89
C ASN A 257 5.24 -1.31 26.46
N ILE A 258 4.94 -2.44 25.81
CA ILE A 258 5.20 -2.65 24.39
C ILE A 258 3.89 -3.05 23.72
N VAL A 259 3.44 -2.26 22.75
CA VAL A 259 2.24 -2.51 21.96
C VAL A 259 2.58 -2.54 20.47
N LEU A 260 2.11 -3.55 19.77
CA LEU A 260 2.09 -3.56 18.31
C LEU A 260 0.73 -3.06 17.82
N ILE A 261 0.73 -2.16 16.85
CA ILE A 261 -0.47 -1.75 16.13
C ILE A 261 -0.36 -2.24 14.70
N CYS A 262 -1.28 -3.13 14.32
CA CYS A 262 -1.32 -3.76 13.00
C CYS A 262 -2.38 -3.05 12.15
N TYR A 263 -1.96 -2.55 11.01
CA TYR A 263 -2.78 -1.84 10.04
C TYR A 263 -3.13 -2.76 8.88
N PRO A 264 -4.36 -2.74 8.37
CA PRO A 264 -4.75 -3.45 7.15
C PRO A 264 -4.03 -2.86 5.94
N PRO A 265 -4.17 -3.45 4.73
CA PRO A 265 -3.71 -2.81 3.51
C PRO A 265 -4.17 -1.36 3.45
N LYS A 266 -3.39 -0.49 2.83
CA LYS A 266 -3.91 0.84 2.44
C LYS A 266 -5.24 0.60 1.70
N PRO A 267 -6.27 1.43 1.91
CA PRO A 267 -7.44 1.36 1.06
C PRO A 267 -6.98 1.37 -0.40
N GLU A 268 -7.36 0.34 -1.16
CA GLU A 268 -7.12 0.37 -2.61
C GLU A 268 -7.85 1.58 -3.15
N LEU A 269 -7.13 2.48 -3.81
CA LEU A 269 -7.73 3.60 -4.49
C LEU A 269 -8.70 3.02 -5.52
N ASN A 270 -9.96 3.44 -5.45
CA ASN A 270 -10.94 3.12 -6.48
C ASN A 270 -10.95 4.28 -7.48
N PRO A 271 -10.43 4.12 -8.70
CA PRO A 271 -10.40 5.20 -9.68
C PRO A 271 -11.77 5.82 -9.94
N LYS A 272 -12.85 5.03 -9.84
CA LYS A 272 -14.23 5.51 -10.01
C LYS A 272 -14.63 6.59 -9.02
N ASP A 273 -13.97 6.69 -7.85
CA ASP A 273 -14.27 7.74 -6.89
C ASP A 273 -13.66 9.09 -7.29
N TYR A 274 -12.67 9.07 -8.19
CA TYR A 274 -11.96 10.25 -8.68
C TYR A 274 -12.44 10.69 -10.07
N PHE A 275 -12.83 9.75 -10.94
CA PHE A 275 -13.18 10.02 -12.36
C PHE A 275 -14.68 9.88 -12.65
N LYS A 276 -15.55 10.06 -11.67
CA LYS A 276 -17.00 9.86 -11.84
C LYS A 276 -17.75 11.11 -12.33
N ASP A 277 -17.30 12.30 -11.96
CA ASP A 277 -18.00 13.56 -12.17
C ASP A 277 -17.09 14.57 -12.90
N PRO A 278 -17.01 14.53 -14.25
CA PRO A 278 -16.27 15.55 -15.00
C PRO A 278 -16.95 16.91 -14.84
N ILE A 279 -16.14 17.93 -14.57
CA ILE A 279 -16.65 19.30 -14.33
C ILE A 279 -16.37 20.25 -15.48
N GLN A 280 -15.40 19.93 -16.36
CA GLN A 280 -14.97 20.83 -17.42
C GLN A 280 -14.46 20.07 -18.64
N ILE A 281 -14.67 20.62 -19.81
CA ILE A 281 -14.05 20.23 -21.07
C ILE A 281 -13.19 21.39 -21.55
N GLY A 282 -11.90 21.13 -21.76
CA GLY A 282 -10.95 22.10 -22.29
C GLY A 282 -10.78 21.96 -23.81
N VAL A 283 -10.84 23.08 -24.49
CA VAL A 283 -10.68 23.18 -25.94
C VAL A 283 -9.58 24.19 -26.26
N LEU A 284 -8.60 23.76 -27.04
CA LEU A 284 -7.53 24.63 -27.52
C LEU A 284 -7.92 25.30 -28.82
N VAL A 285 -7.61 26.59 -28.93
CA VAL A 285 -7.94 27.41 -30.10
C VAL A 285 -6.72 28.24 -30.52
N ASN A 286 -6.61 28.50 -31.84
CA ASN A 286 -5.55 29.34 -32.39
C ASN A 286 -5.82 30.84 -32.19
N ASP A 287 -7.10 31.24 -32.23
CA ASP A 287 -7.55 32.62 -32.06
C ASP A 287 -8.86 32.62 -31.25
N LEU A 288 -8.71 33.00 -29.99
CA LEU A 288 -9.83 32.96 -29.04
C LEU A 288 -10.94 33.94 -29.40
N GLU A 289 -10.59 35.17 -29.79
CA GLU A 289 -11.54 36.19 -30.13
C GLU A 289 -12.39 35.78 -31.34
N GLN A 290 -11.76 35.30 -32.42
CA GLN A 290 -12.45 34.81 -33.61
C GLN A 290 -13.36 33.60 -33.31
N TYR A 291 -12.89 32.71 -32.43
CA TYR A 291 -13.64 31.52 -32.02
C TYR A 291 -14.89 31.89 -31.22
N LEU A 292 -14.76 32.84 -30.29
CA LEU A 292 -15.87 33.36 -29.48
C LEU A 292 -16.90 34.12 -30.33
N GLU A 293 -16.45 34.93 -31.29
CA GLU A 293 -17.37 35.62 -32.23
C GLU A 293 -18.27 34.63 -33.01
N LYS A 294 -17.71 33.49 -33.43
CA LYS A 294 -18.49 32.44 -34.09
C LYS A 294 -19.49 31.77 -33.15
N LEU A 295 -19.08 31.46 -31.93
CA LEU A 295 -19.98 30.87 -30.93
C LEU A 295 -21.16 31.78 -30.61
N GLU A 296 -20.91 33.07 -30.47
CA GLU A 296 -21.94 34.05 -30.17
C GLU A 296 -22.86 34.31 -31.38
N SER A 297 -22.29 34.61 -32.55
CA SER A 297 -23.08 35.03 -33.74
C SER A 297 -23.85 33.89 -34.41
N VAL A 298 -23.30 32.64 -34.38
CA VAL A 298 -23.91 31.51 -35.10
C VAL A 298 -24.72 30.62 -34.17
N PHE A 299 -24.18 30.37 -32.96
CA PHE A 299 -24.77 29.40 -32.02
C PHE A 299 -25.49 30.05 -30.86
N GLY A 300 -25.40 31.39 -30.68
CA GLY A 300 -26.02 32.10 -29.57
C GLY A 300 -25.42 31.77 -28.19
N ILE A 301 -24.20 31.28 -28.18
CA ILE A 301 -23.47 30.91 -26.94
C ILE A 301 -22.62 32.11 -26.53
N GLY A 302 -22.89 32.68 -25.37
CA GLY A 302 -22.26 33.90 -24.84
C GLY A 302 -23.18 34.62 -23.86
N PRO A 303 -22.85 35.84 -23.38
CA PRO A 303 -21.60 36.57 -23.67
C PRO A 303 -20.37 35.98 -22.94
N PHE A 304 -19.20 36.31 -23.45
CA PHE A 304 -17.92 35.77 -22.97
C PHE A 304 -17.05 36.82 -22.27
N ARG A 305 -16.22 36.36 -21.36
CA ARG A 305 -15.16 37.16 -20.72
C ARG A 305 -13.82 36.46 -20.87
N ILE A 306 -12.87 37.14 -21.54
CA ILE A 306 -11.49 36.65 -21.68
C ILE A 306 -10.69 37.07 -20.45
N ALA A 307 -9.90 36.15 -19.93
CA ALA A 307 -8.91 36.33 -18.87
C ALA A 307 -7.53 35.92 -19.35
N GLU A 308 -6.48 36.47 -18.75
CA GLU A 308 -5.09 36.04 -18.98
C GLU A 308 -4.61 35.19 -17.79
N TYR A 309 -3.82 34.15 -18.07
CA TYR A 309 -3.11 33.39 -17.06
C TYR A 309 -1.60 33.43 -17.34
N PRO A 310 -0.76 33.78 -16.36
CA PRO A 310 -1.17 34.34 -15.06
C PRO A 310 -1.77 35.76 -15.22
N PRO A 311 -2.61 36.21 -14.28
CA PRO A 311 -3.07 37.58 -14.27
C PRO A 311 -1.89 38.55 -14.18
N LYS A 312 -2.01 39.72 -14.84
CA LYS A 312 -0.94 40.73 -14.84
C LYS A 312 -0.51 41.11 -13.42
N GLY A 313 0.80 41.09 -13.18
CA GLY A 313 1.39 41.42 -11.88
C GLY A 313 1.37 40.29 -10.85
N THR A 314 0.95 39.08 -11.23
CA THR A 314 1.00 37.88 -10.37
C THR A 314 2.05 36.90 -10.87
N SER A 315 2.50 36.01 -9.99
CA SER A 315 3.45 34.95 -10.32
C SER A 315 3.06 33.66 -9.58
N PRO A 316 1.92 33.03 -9.94
CA PRO A 316 1.52 31.77 -9.35
C PRO A 316 2.53 30.67 -9.71
N PHE A 317 2.57 29.59 -8.92
CA PHE A 317 3.34 28.39 -9.24
C PHE A 317 2.91 27.86 -10.62
N ARG A 318 3.89 27.53 -11.47
CA ARG A 318 3.71 26.92 -12.79
C ARG A 318 4.86 25.97 -13.06
N GLU A 319 4.54 24.83 -13.58
CA GLU A 319 5.51 23.82 -13.98
C GLU A 319 5.14 23.23 -15.34
N TYR A 320 6.14 22.98 -16.16
CA TYR A 320 6.04 22.35 -17.46
C TYR A 320 7.13 21.28 -17.56
N ARG A 321 6.75 20.01 -17.71
CA ARG A 321 7.63 18.84 -17.80
C ARG A 321 8.74 18.82 -16.73
N GLY A 322 8.35 19.03 -15.46
CA GLY A 322 9.26 19.01 -14.31
C GLY A 322 10.17 20.24 -14.17
N LYS A 323 9.94 21.31 -14.95
CA LYS A 323 10.71 22.57 -14.90
C LYS A 323 9.80 23.74 -14.60
N ASN A 324 10.37 24.80 -13.99
CA ASN A 324 9.62 26.03 -13.77
C ASN A 324 9.02 26.54 -15.09
N GLY A 325 7.70 26.69 -15.13
CA GLY A 325 6.97 27.16 -16.28
C GLY A 325 6.93 28.70 -16.38
N ASN A 326 7.02 29.20 -17.61
CA ASN A 326 6.92 30.63 -17.91
C ASN A 326 5.79 30.94 -18.93
N PHE A 327 4.92 29.98 -19.18
CA PHE A 327 3.84 30.06 -20.16
C PHE A 327 2.79 31.11 -19.76
N ILE A 328 2.21 31.72 -20.81
CA ILE A 328 1.11 32.66 -20.76
C ILE A 328 0.02 32.18 -21.74
N ALA A 329 -1.24 32.24 -21.30
CA ALA A 329 -2.38 31.88 -22.14
C ALA A 329 -3.57 32.81 -21.88
N LYS A 330 -4.45 32.94 -22.86
CA LYS A 330 -5.80 33.52 -22.72
C LYS A 330 -6.79 32.41 -22.46
N PHE A 331 -7.76 32.70 -21.59
CA PHE A 331 -8.80 31.77 -21.19
C PHE A 331 -10.17 32.40 -21.29
N CYS A 332 -11.13 31.56 -21.63
CA CYS A 332 -12.53 31.89 -21.49
C CYS A 332 -13.29 30.70 -20.91
N PHE A 333 -14.12 30.96 -19.92
CA PHE A 333 -14.97 29.96 -19.28
C PHE A 333 -16.44 30.23 -19.57
N TYR A 334 -17.19 29.18 -19.91
CA TYR A 334 -18.61 29.25 -20.15
C TYR A 334 -19.33 27.99 -19.67
N HIS A 335 -20.44 28.16 -18.94
CA HIS A 335 -21.24 27.04 -18.47
C HIS A 335 -22.22 26.55 -19.53
N LEU A 336 -22.06 25.32 -19.97
CA LEU A 336 -22.96 24.56 -20.82
C LEU A 336 -23.80 23.60 -19.98
N GLY A 337 -24.90 24.07 -19.41
CA GLY A 337 -25.68 23.24 -18.49
C GLY A 337 -24.92 22.91 -17.21
N ASN A 338 -24.59 21.64 -17.03
CA ASN A 338 -23.85 21.12 -15.84
C ASN A 338 -22.36 20.95 -16.06
N ILE A 339 -21.83 21.31 -17.23
CA ILE A 339 -20.38 21.21 -17.51
C ILE A 339 -19.84 22.58 -17.91
N GLU A 340 -18.61 22.88 -17.52
CA GLU A 340 -17.91 24.08 -17.93
C GLU A 340 -17.13 23.85 -19.22
N LEU A 341 -17.25 24.74 -20.19
CA LEU A 341 -16.39 24.81 -21.36
C LEU A 341 -15.26 25.77 -21.07
N GLU A 342 -14.01 25.30 -21.13
CA GLU A 342 -12.80 26.10 -21.04
C GLU A 342 -12.17 26.24 -22.43
N LEU A 343 -12.04 27.46 -22.89
CA LEU A 343 -11.36 27.78 -24.15
C LEU A 343 -9.98 28.35 -23.82
N ILE A 344 -8.93 27.80 -24.42
CA ILE A 344 -7.54 28.17 -24.13
C ILE A 344 -6.84 28.54 -25.42
N GLN A 345 -6.27 29.74 -25.46
CA GLN A 345 -5.29 30.16 -26.46
C GLN A 345 -3.92 30.30 -25.84
N PRO A 346 -2.94 29.46 -26.14
CA PRO A 346 -1.54 29.67 -25.72
C PRO A 346 -0.98 30.92 -26.40
N ILE A 347 -0.23 31.72 -25.64
CA ILE A 347 0.31 33.00 -26.12
C ILE A 347 1.84 32.95 -26.19
N SER A 348 2.50 32.44 -25.16
CA SER A 348 3.96 32.36 -25.11
C SER A 348 4.45 31.40 -24.04
N GLY A 349 5.75 31.05 -24.14
CA GLY A 349 6.43 30.09 -23.25
C GLY A 349 6.11 28.64 -23.62
N ASP A 350 6.98 27.72 -23.21
CA ASP A 350 6.81 26.29 -23.46
C ASP A 350 5.63 25.76 -22.62
N ASN A 351 4.69 25.09 -23.29
CA ASN A 351 3.49 24.53 -22.66
C ASN A 351 2.87 23.41 -23.49
N ILE A 352 2.11 22.53 -22.84
CA ILE A 352 1.45 21.38 -23.50
C ILE A 352 0.33 21.82 -24.46
N TRP A 353 -0.27 22.97 -24.25
CA TRP A 353 -1.36 23.47 -25.10
C TRP A 353 -0.85 23.81 -26.50
N GLN A 354 0.32 24.48 -26.61
CA GLN A 354 0.95 24.75 -27.91
C GLN A 354 1.45 23.46 -28.56
N GLU A 355 2.04 22.55 -27.79
CA GLU A 355 2.46 21.24 -28.30
C GLU A 355 1.28 20.47 -28.92
N HIS A 356 0.13 20.47 -28.25
CA HIS A 356 -1.07 19.83 -28.75
C HIS A 356 -1.55 20.46 -30.06
N ILE A 357 -1.64 21.80 -30.11
CA ILE A 357 -2.05 22.52 -31.32
C ILE A 357 -1.11 22.20 -32.48
N ASP A 358 0.20 22.17 -32.24
CA ASP A 358 1.19 21.86 -33.26
C ASP A 358 1.09 20.42 -33.78
N LYS A 359 0.74 19.47 -32.93
CA LYS A 359 0.66 18.04 -33.26
C LYS A 359 -0.72 17.66 -33.83
N HIS A 360 -1.80 18.19 -33.27
CA HIS A 360 -3.17 17.74 -33.50
C HIS A 360 -4.11 18.82 -34.06
N GLY A 361 -3.68 20.09 -34.03
CA GLY A 361 -4.54 21.24 -34.36
C GLY A 361 -5.39 21.67 -33.17
N GLN A 362 -6.28 22.65 -33.43
CA GLN A 362 -7.24 23.12 -32.41
C GLN A 362 -8.36 22.08 -32.19
N GLY A 363 -8.85 21.98 -30.94
CA GLY A 363 -9.90 21.03 -30.61
C GLY A 363 -9.94 20.67 -29.12
N ILE A 364 -10.70 19.64 -28.80
CA ILE A 364 -10.77 19.12 -27.41
C ILE A 364 -9.38 18.62 -27.01
N HIS A 365 -8.94 19.07 -25.85
CA HIS A 365 -7.64 18.71 -25.28
C HIS A 365 -7.77 17.91 -24.00
N HIS A 366 -8.62 18.32 -23.07
CA HIS A 366 -8.70 17.68 -21.75
C HIS A 366 -10.11 17.61 -21.17
N ILE A 367 -10.25 16.70 -20.22
CA ILE A 367 -11.41 16.62 -19.32
C ILE A 367 -10.93 16.78 -17.90
N LYS A 368 -11.54 17.71 -17.13
CA LYS A 368 -11.18 18.03 -15.75
C LYS A 368 -12.08 17.34 -14.75
N PHE A 369 -11.45 16.85 -13.68
CA PHE A 369 -12.12 16.29 -12.51
C PHE A 369 -11.68 17.01 -11.23
N LEU A 370 -12.59 17.19 -10.27
CA LEU A 370 -12.23 17.64 -8.92
C LEU A 370 -11.88 16.43 -8.06
N VAL A 371 -10.79 16.55 -7.30
CA VAL A 371 -10.32 15.51 -6.41
C VAL A 371 -10.09 16.06 -4.99
N PRO A 372 -10.44 15.29 -3.94
CA PRO A 372 -10.24 15.76 -2.57
C PRO A 372 -8.77 15.92 -2.20
N ASP A 373 -7.90 15.07 -2.76
CA ASP A 373 -6.45 15.09 -2.58
C ASP A 373 -5.78 14.54 -3.84
N HIS A 374 -4.78 15.26 -4.35
CA HIS A 374 -4.01 14.86 -5.53
C HIS A 374 -3.13 13.65 -5.26
N LYS A 375 -2.50 13.59 -4.09
CA LYS A 375 -1.42 12.64 -3.82
C LYS A 375 -1.77 11.16 -4.05
N PRO A 376 -2.91 10.62 -3.56
CA PRO A 376 -3.23 9.22 -3.77
C PRO A 376 -3.50 8.86 -5.23
N ILE A 377 -4.17 9.78 -5.98
CA ILE A 377 -4.50 9.53 -7.38
C ILE A 377 -3.30 9.75 -8.29
N GLU A 378 -2.39 10.68 -7.95
CA GLU A 378 -1.11 10.87 -8.63
C GLU A 378 -0.22 9.62 -8.51
N GLU A 379 -0.08 9.06 -7.29
CA GLU A 379 0.64 7.81 -7.06
C GLU A 379 0.06 6.68 -7.93
N TYR A 380 -1.27 6.56 -7.97
CA TYR A 380 -1.96 5.56 -8.78
C TYR A 380 -1.72 5.76 -10.30
N LEU A 381 -1.82 6.99 -10.80
CA LEU A 381 -1.59 7.28 -12.22
C LEU A 381 -0.14 7.02 -12.61
N ASN A 382 0.84 7.42 -11.78
CA ASN A 382 2.25 7.16 -11.98
C ASN A 382 2.57 5.65 -12.02
N GLU A 383 1.96 4.85 -11.15
CA GLU A 383 2.08 3.38 -11.16
C GLU A 383 1.50 2.73 -12.43
N ASN A 384 0.56 3.41 -13.11
CA ASN A 384 -0.02 2.98 -14.38
C ASN A 384 0.63 3.63 -15.61
N GLY A 385 1.75 4.37 -15.42
CA GLY A 385 2.56 4.93 -16.50
C GLY A 385 2.15 6.33 -16.96
N TYR A 386 1.20 7.00 -16.28
CA TYR A 386 0.77 8.35 -16.61
C TYR A 386 1.39 9.36 -15.65
N HIS A 387 2.03 10.40 -16.20
CA HIS A 387 2.79 11.37 -15.42
C HIS A 387 2.27 12.79 -15.61
N ILE A 388 2.52 13.65 -14.62
CA ILE A 388 2.21 15.07 -14.75
C ILE A 388 3.11 15.68 -15.84
N ILE A 389 2.49 16.30 -16.85
CA ILE A 389 3.16 16.99 -17.94
C ILE A 389 3.12 18.51 -17.81
N GLN A 390 2.11 19.04 -17.13
CA GLN A 390 2.01 20.45 -16.78
C GLN A 390 1.13 20.63 -15.55
N GLN A 391 1.51 21.55 -14.66
CA GLN A 391 0.73 21.88 -13.47
C GLN A 391 0.90 23.34 -13.07
N GLY A 392 0.00 23.81 -12.24
CA GLY A 392 0.09 25.15 -11.73
C GLY A 392 -0.93 25.48 -10.65
N GLU A 393 -0.76 26.65 -10.07
CA GLU A 393 -1.68 27.18 -9.06
C GLU A 393 -2.86 27.90 -9.74
N GLY A 394 -4.07 27.62 -9.26
CA GLY A 394 -5.26 28.31 -9.70
C GLY A 394 -5.25 29.80 -9.24
N VAL A 395 -5.96 30.63 -9.95
CA VAL A 395 -6.09 32.07 -9.68
C VAL A 395 -7.56 32.48 -9.52
N GLY A 396 -7.83 33.64 -8.94
CA GLY A 396 -9.18 34.13 -8.71
C GLY A 396 -10.01 33.19 -7.83
N PRO A 397 -11.16 32.68 -8.30
CA PRO A 397 -11.99 31.76 -7.54
C PRO A 397 -11.31 30.41 -7.22
N ASN A 398 -10.28 30.07 -7.97
CA ASN A 398 -9.49 28.85 -7.78
C ASN A 398 -8.15 29.07 -7.07
N ALA A 399 -7.91 30.25 -6.51
CA ALA A 399 -6.67 30.53 -5.77
C ALA A 399 -6.45 29.52 -4.63
N GLY A 400 -5.21 29.02 -4.51
CA GLY A 400 -4.83 28.00 -3.53
C GLY A 400 -5.14 26.56 -3.94
N LYS A 401 -5.78 26.34 -5.09
CA LYS A 401 -5.90 24.99 -5.69
C LYS A 401 -4.75 24.75 -6.66
N ILE A 402 -4.35 23.49 -6.77
CA ILE A 402 -3.41 23.04 -7.79
C ILE A 402 -4.19 22.32 -8.89
N TRP A 403 -3.90 22.64 -10.13
CA TRP A 403 -4.33 21.90 -11.29
C TRP A 403 -3.15 21.19 -11.93
N ALA A 404 -3.39 19.98 -12.47
CA ALA A 404 -2.35 19.16 -13.08
C ALA A 404 -2.91 18.38 -14.27
N PHE A 405 -2.18 18.37 -15.38
CA PHE A 405 -2.45 17.58 -16.58
C PHE A 405 -1.57 16.34 -16.60
N TYR A 406 -2.18 15.21 -16.96
CA TYR A 406 -1.53 13.92 -17.10
C TYR A 406 -1.51 13.51 -18.59
N ASP A 407 -0.41 12.88 -19.03
CA ASP A 407 -0.14 12.45 -20.40
C ASP A 407 -0.99 11.25 -20.86
N THR A 408 -2.28 11.41 -20.88
CA THR A 408 -3.24 10.34 -21.22
C THR A 408 -3.74 10.39 -22.66
N TYR A 409 -3.41 11.45 -23.42
CA TYR A 409 -4.00 11.71 -24.73
C TYR A 409 -3.81 10.57 -25.74
N ASP A 410 -2.61 10.02 -25.84
CA ASP A 410 -2.29 8.98 -26.82
C ASP A 410 -3.08 7.67 -26.58
N ASP A 411 -3.51 7.40 -25.34
CA ASP A 411 -4.24 6.19 -24.97
C ASP A 411 -5.78 6.36 -24.99
N ILE A 412 -6.29 7.52 -24.56
CA ILE A 412 -7.75 7.72 -24.41
C ILE A 412 -8.32 8.90 -25.20
N GLY A 413 -7.49 9.64 -25.97
CA GLY A 413 -7.91 10.69 -26.88
C GLY A 413 -8.13 12.06 -26.23
N PHE A 414 -7.78 12.23 -24.97
CA PHE A 414 -7.75 13.51 -24.25
C PHE A 414 -6.80 13.42 -23.05
N ASP A 415 -6.28 14.56 -22.60
CA ASP A 415 -5.53 14.60 -21.35
C ASP A 415 -6.49 14.69 -20.16
N VAL A 416 -6.16 13.99 -19.08
CA VAL A 416 -6.85 14.13 -17.80
C VAL A 416 -6.29 15.34 -17.07
N GLU A 417 -7.18 16.27 -16.68
CA GLU A 417 -6.84 17.33 -15.75
C GLU A 417 -7.46 17.06 -14.39
N LEU A 418 -6.64 17.10 -13.34
CA LEU A 418 -7.12 17.04 -11.97
C LEU A 418 -6.94 18.39 -11.29
N MET A 419 -7.92 18.78 -10.48
CA MET A 419 -7.83 19.94 -9.60
C MET A 419 -8.25 19.53 -8.18
N ASN A 420 -7.46 19.89 -7.17
CA ASN A 420 -7.84 19.58 -5.80
C ASN A 420 -8.93 20.54 -5.28
N GLU A 421 -9.80 20.01 -4.43
CA GLU A 421 -10.69 20.83 -3.62
C GLU A 421 -9.89 21.53 -2.50
N LEU A 422 -10.25 22.78 -2.18
CA LEU A 422 -9.73 23.40 -0.96
C LEU A 422 -10.27 22.63 0.24
N LYS A 423 -9.40 22.15 1.13
CA LYS A 423 -9.84 21.64 2.42
C LYS A 423 -10.57 22.77 3.13
N LYS A 424 -11.85 22.60 3.44
CA LYS A 424 -12.53 23.48 4.37
C LYS A 424 -11.75 23.43 5.67
N VAL A 425 -11.19 24.57 6.06
CA VAL A 425 -10.60 24.74 7.40
C VAL A 425 -11.79 24.83 8.33
N ASP A 426 -12.08 23.74 9.06
CA ASP A 426 -13.05 23.73 10.17
C ASP A 426 -12.47 24.46 11.37
#